data_81c0ce834cd1102d99a69699f4aa6c78
#
_entry.id   81c0ce834cd1102d99a69699f4aa6c78
#
_cell.length_a   1.000
_cell.length_b   1.000
_cell.length_c   1.000
_cell.angle_alpha   90.00
_cell.angle_beta   90.00
_cell.angle_gamma   90.00
#
_symmetry.space_group_name_H-M   'P 1'
#
loop_
_entity.id
_entity.type
_entity.pdbx_description
1 polymer ?
#
loop_
_entity_poly.entity_id
_entity_poly.type
_entity_poly.pdbx_seq_one_letter_code
_entity_poly.pdbx_strand_id
1 'polypeptide(L)'
;MANDTPGPEFWARADEVIDIANKQCDDSSSGKVSASLLYAAARFSSFSVASSAKGVEEMKRNREAAIKYFSGQFEKMLTENFDEYIRNFNSYTSPKENIENK
;
A
#
# COMPACT_ATOMS: atom_id res chain seq x y z
N MET A 1 -3.15 11.94 -15.66
CA MET A 1 -2.22 12.59 -14.79
C MET A 1 -0.95 12.89 -15.51
N ALA A 2 -0.63 14.12 -15.47
CA ALA A 2 0.57 14.52 -16.15
C ALA A 2 1.81 13.96 -15.52
N ASN A 3 1.80 13.83 -14.21
CA ASN A 3 3.00 13.45 -13.51
C ASN A 3 2.72 12.25 -12.60
N ASP A 4 3.33 11.14 -12.92
CA ASP A 4 3.14 9.93 -12.15
C ASP A 4 4.22 9.69 -11.11
N THR A 5 5.24 10.55 -11.09
CA THR A 5 6.31 10.38 -10.13
C THR A 5 5.88 10.91 -8.77
N PRO A 6 5.91 10.08 -7.75
CA PRO A 6 5.49 10.55 -6.42
C PRO A 6 6.44 11.60 -5.89
N GLY A 7 5.88 12.60 -5.22
CA GLY A 7 6.68 13.61 -4.58
C GLY A 7 6.99 13.27 -3.14
N PRO A 8 7.72 14.17 -2.47
CA PRO A 8 8.10 13.89 -1.09
C PRO A 8 6.94 13.66 -0.14
N GLU A 9 5.83 14.36 -0.37
CA GLU A 9 4.68 14.17 0.50
C GLU A 9 4.09 12.77 0.40
N PHE A 10 4.12 12.21 -0.80
CA PHE A 10 3.65 10.85 -0.99
C PHE A 10 4.45 9.88 -0.13
N TRP A 11 5.76 10.01 -0.18
CA TRP A 11 6.63 9.10 0.57
C TRP A 11 6.49 9.30 2.07
N ALA A 12 6.31 10.55 2.49
CA ALA A 12 6.12 10.81 3.91
C ALA A 12 4.84 10.17 4.42
N ARG A 13 3.76 10.26 3.64
CA ARG A 13 2.51 9.62 4.05
C ARG A 13 2.64 8.10 4.08
N ALA A 14 3.31 7.54 3.08
CA ALA A 14 3.51 6.10 3.06
C ALA A 14 4.33 5.65 4.27
N ASP A 15 5.36 6.41 4.62
CA ASP A 15 6.19 6.07 5.76
C ASP A 15 5.40 6.10 7.05
N GLU A 16 4.48 7.05 7.20
CA GLU A 16 3.66 7.10 8.40
C GLU A 16 2.81 5.85 8.55
N VAL A 17 2.22 5.41 7.45
CA VAL A 17 1.40 4.20 7.49
C VAL A 17 2.27 2.99 7.80
N ILE A 18 3.44 2.93 7.20
CA ILE A 18 4.35 1.82 7.46
C ILE A 18 4.79 1.80 8.92
N ASP A 19 5.00 2.98 9.51
CA ASP A 19 5.36 3.04 10.93
C ASP A 19 4.29 2.43 11.80
N ILE A 20 3.04 2.69 11.48
CA ILE A 20 1.94 2.10 12.24
C ILE A 20 1.93 0.59 12.07
N ALA A 21 2.13 0.12 10.84
CA ALA A 21 2.17 -1.31 10.59
C ALA A 21 3.31 -1.96 11.37
N ASN A 22 4.47 -1.30 11.40
CA ASN A 22 5.60 -1.84 12.14
C ASN A 22 5.30 -1.96 13.63
N LYS A 23 4.61 -0.97 14.19
CA LYS A 23 4.25 -1.04 15.59
C LYS A 23 3.29 -2.20 15.86
N GLN A 24 2.39 -2.46 14.94
CA GLN A 24 1.47 -3.57 15.11
C GLN A 24 2.19 -4.91 15.07
N CYS A 25 3.33 -4.97 14.43
CA CYS A 25 4.11 -6.19 14.38
C CYS A 25 4.69 -6.55 15.75
N ASP A 26 4.69 -5.63 16.68
CA ASP A 26 5.11 -5.96 18.05
C ASP A 26 4.18 -6.97 18.69
N ASP A 27 2.91 -6.96 18.32
CA ASP A 27 1.90 -7.83 18.91
C ASP A 27 1.39 -8.90 17.98
N SER A 28 1.67 -8.78 16.69
CA SER A 28 1.10 -9.69 15.69
C SER A 28 2.15 -10.03 14.66
N SER A 29 1.91 -11.12 13.94
CA SER A 29 2.82 -11.48 12.85
C SER A 29 2.70 -10.48 11.72
N SER A 30 3.77 -10.36 10.96
CA SER A 30 3.75 -9.44 9.81
C SER A 30 2.71 -9.85 8.79
N GLY A 31 2.43 -11.15 8.67
CA GLY A 31 1.39 -11.58 7.75
C GLY A 31 0.01 -11.08 8.13
N LYS A 32 -0.29 -11.11 9.42
CA LYS A 32 -1.58 -10.60 9.88
C LYS A 32 -1.67 -9.10 9.71
N VAL A 33 -0.58 -8.39 9.99
CA VAL A 33 -0.56 -6.95 9.82
C VAL A 33 -0.72 -6.59 8.34
N SER A 34 -0.05 -7.34 7.48
CA SER A 34 -0.16 -7.11 6.04
C SER A 34 -1.61 -7.26 5.57
N ALA A 35 -2.30 -8.29 6.06
CA ALA A 35 -3.70 -8.49 5.68
C ALA A 35 -4.56 -7.34 6.14
N SER A 36 -4.34 -6.86 7.36
CA SER A 36 -5.10 -5.72 7.86
C SER A 36 -4.82 -4.46 7.06
N LEU A 37 -3.57 -4.27 6.70
CA LEU A 37 -3.20 -3.10 5.92
C LEU A 37 -3.83 -3.14 4.54
N LEU A 38 -3.87 -4.31 3.92
CA LEU A 38 -4.54 -4.47 2.64
C LEU A 38 -6.00 -4.10 2.73
N TYR A 39 -6.67 -4.58 3.78
CA TYR A 39 -8.07 -4.24 3.95
C TYR A 39 -8.25 -2.75 4.18
N ALA A 40 -7.39 -2.17 5.01
CA ALA A 40 -7.50 -0.74 5.29
C ALA A 40 -7.34 0.08 4.02
N ALA A 41 -6.38 -0.32 3.17
CA ALA A 41 -6.19 0.39 1.91
C ALA A 41 -7.41 0.27 1.01
N ALA A 42 -7.97 -0.94 0.93
CA ALA A 42 -9.15 -1.15 0.10
C ALA A 42 -10.33 -0.33 0.62
N ARG A 43 -10.50 -0.33 1.94
CA ARG A 43 -11.60 0.41 2.55
C ARG A 43 -11.46 1.90 2.32
N PHE A 44 -10.27 2.43 2.56
CA PHE A 44 -10.06 3.86 2.40
C PHE A 44 -10.17 4.28 0.95
N SER A 45 -9.65 3.48 0.03
CA SER A 45 -9.75 3.80 -1.39
C SER A 45 -11.19 3.80 -1.86
N SER A 46 -11.98 2.83 -1.40
CA SER A 46 -13.41 2.81 -1.73
C SER A 46 -14.12 4.02 -1.17
N PHE A 47 -13.78 4.39 0.07
CA PHE A 47 -14.37 5.58 0.68
C PHE A 47 -14.04 6.83 -0.13
N SER A 48 -12.80 6.93 -0.60
CA SER A 48 -12.38 8.08 -1.37
C SER A 48 -13.23 8.24 -2.63
N VAL A 49 -13.48 7.13 -3.32
CA VAL A 49 -14.33 7.18 -4.50
C VAL A 49 -15.75 7.54 -4.14
N ALA A 50 -16.27 6.92 -3.08
CA ALA A 50 -17.65 7.16 -2.68
C ALA A 50 -17.87 8.60 -2.28
N SER A 51 -16.89 9.20 -1.59
CA SER A 51 -17.07 10.56 -1.10
C SER A 51 -17.10 11.59 -2.21
N SER A 52 -16.55 11.27 -3.38
CA SER A 52 -16.61 12.21 -4.48
C SER A 52 -17.67 11.86 -5.52
N ALA A 53 -18.39 10.76 -5.33
CA ALA A 53 -19.46 10.38 -6.24
C ALA A 53 -20.73 11.18 -5.92
N LYS A 54 -21.52 11.41 -6.96
CA LYS A 54 -22.75 12.16 -6.79
C LYS A 54 -23.88 11.32 -6.28
N GLY A 55 -23.78 10.01 -6.35
CA GLY A 55 -24.80 9.12 -5.85
C GLY A 55 -24.47 7.70 -6.17
N VAL A 56 -25.38 6.80 -5.74
CA VAL A 56 -25.12 5.37 -5.86
C VAL A 56 -25.03 4.94 -7.31
N GLU A 57 -25.78 5.61 -8.20
CA GLU A 57 -25.73 5.20 -9.59
C GLU A 57 -24.37 5.48 -10.22
N GLU A 58 -23.77 6.59 -9.85
CA GLU A 58 -22.43 6.88 -10.33
C GLU A 58 -21.43 5.87 -9.78
N MET A 59 -21.59 5.50 -8.51
CA MET A 59 -20.74 4.46 -7.93
C MET A 59 -20.84 3.17 -8.72
N LYS A 60 -22.07 2.77 -9.07
CA LYS A 60 -22.26 1.55 -9.83
C LYS A 60 -21.59 1.61 -11.20
N ARG A 61 -21.73 2.75 -11.86
CA ARG A 61 -21.14 2.90 -13.19
C ARG A 61 -19.62 2.83 -13.15
N ASN A 62 -19.04 3.37 -12.09
CA ASN A 62 -17.58 3.46 -12.00
C ASN A 62 -16.93 2.29 -11.31
N ARG A 63 -17.74 1.35 -10.83
CA ARG A 63 -17.22 0.27 -9.97
C ARG A 63 -16.09 -0.51 -10.62
N GLU A 64 -16.33 -1.01 -11.82
CA GLU A 64 -15.35 -1.88 -12.45
C GLU A 64 -14.08 -1.13 -12.84
N ALA A 65 -14.23 0.09 -13.32
CA ALA A 65 -13.06 0.88 -13.68
C ALA A 65 -12.24 1.20 -12.44
N ALA A 66 -12.88 1.51 -11.33
CA ALA A 66 -12.16 1.83 -10.11
C ALA A 66 -11.42 0.60 -9.57
N ILE A 67 -12.07 -0.54 -9.58
CA ILE A 67 -11.43 -1.77 -9.10
C ILE A 67 -10.20 -2.07 -9.96
N LYS A 68 -10.35 -1.94 -11.25
CA LYS A 68 -9.24 -2.21 -12.15
C LYS A 68 -8.10 -1.24 -11.92
N TYR A 69 -8.44 0.03 -11.71
CA TYR A 69 -7.40 1.03 -11.48
C TYR A 69 -6.61 0.72 -10.21
N PHE A 70 -7.29 0.50 -9.10
CA PHE A 70 -6.59 0.25 -7.85
C PHE A 70 -5.84 -1.07 -7.86
N SER A 71 -6.42 -2.09 -8.46
CA SER A 71 -5.72 -3.38 -8.57
C SER A 71 -4.46 -3.25 -9.38
N GLY A 72 -4.53 -2.49 -10.49
CA GLY A 72 -3.36 -2.30 -11.32
C GLY A 72 -2.29 -1.50 -10.63
N GLN A 73 -2.68 -0.47 -9.89
CA GLN A 73 -1.71 0.31 -9.14
C GLN A 73 -1.02 -0.54 -8.08
N PHE A 74 -1.79 -1.37 -7.38
CA PHE A 74 -1.20 -2.22 -6.36
C PHE A 74 -0.25 -3.23 -6.97
N GLU A 75 -0.65 -3.84 -8.08
CA GLU A 75 0.21 -4.81 -8.74
C GLU A 75 1.53 -4.17 -9.17
N LYS A 76 1.45 -2.96 -9.72
CA LYS A 76 2.66 -2.28 -10.15
C LYS A 76 3.58 -2.01 -8.98
N MET A 77 3.03 -1.48 -7.91
CA MET A 77 3.84 -1.16 -6.73
C MET A 77 4.41 -2.41 -6.09
N LEU A 78 3.61 -3.46 -6.03
CA LEU A 78 4.07 -4.71 -5.44
C LEU A 78 5.21 -5.30 -6.26
N THR A 79 5.07 -5.26 -7.58
CA THR A 79 6.10 -5.78 -8.46
C THR A 79 7.41 -5.03 -8.26
N GLU A 80 7.34 -3.70 -8.22
CA GLU A 80 8.53 -2.90 -8.06
C GLU A 80 9.23 -3.17 -6.74
N ASN A 81 8.43 -3.30 -5.67
CA ASN A 81 9.03 -3.57 -4.37
C ASN A 81 9.60 -4.96 -4.28
N PHE A 82 8.92 -5.95 -4.86
CA PHE A 82 9.47 -7.31 -4.88
C PHE A 82 10.80 -7.34 -5.60
N ASP A 83 10.85 -6.67 -6.74
CA ASP A 83 12.08 -6.67 -7.51
C ASP A 83 13.22 -6.03 -6.74
N GLU A 84 12.92 -4.96 -6.01
CA GLU A 84 13.95 -4.31 -5.22
C GLU A 84 14.45 -5.21 -4.11
N TYR A 85 13.54 -5.87 -3.41
CA TYR A 85 13.96 -6.78 -2.33
C TYR A 85 14.74 -7.96 -2.88
N ILE A 86 14.40 -8.43 -4.07
CA ILE A 86 15.18 -9.51 -4.68
C ILE A 86 16.60 -9.04 -4.98
N ARG A 87 16.72 -7.87 -5.57
CA ARG A 87 18.04 -7.35 -5.91
C ARG A 87 18.90 -7.13 -4.67
N ASN A 88 18.30 -6.74 -3.59
CA ASN A 88 19.02 -6.38 -2.38
C ASN A 88 18.79 -7.35 -1.24
N PHE A 89 18.49 -8.60 -1.58
CA PHE A 89 18.07 -9.56 -0.56
C PHE A 89 19.09 -9.70 0.56
N ASN A 90 20.36 -9.80 0.23
CA ASN A 90 21.38 -9.99 1.26
C ASN A 90 21.51 -8.78 2.17
N SER A 91 21.25 -7.59 1.64
CA SER A 91 21.30 -6.39 2.46
C SER A 91 20.17 -6.37 3.50
N TYR A 92 18.98 -6.81 3.10
CA TYR A 92 17.82 -6.73 3.98
C TYR A 92 17.73 -7.89 4.95
N THR A 93 18.35 -9.02 4.61
CA THR A 93 18.16 -10.23 5.40
C THR A 93 19.36 -10.66 6.20
N SER A 94 20.48 -9.91 6.12
CA SER A 94 21.61 -10.24 6.95
C SER A 94 21.23 -10.10 8.42
N PRO A 95 21.86 -10.82 9.33
CA PRO A 95 21.50 -10.72 10.75
C PRO A 95 21.53 -9.29 11.27
N LYS A 96 22.50 -8.51 10.85
CA LYS A 96 22.61 -7.14 11.27
C LYS A 96 21.43 -6.32 10.79
N GLU A 97 21.07 -6.51 9.52
CA GLU A 97 19.96 -5.77 8.95
C GLU A 97 18.64 -6.15 9.59
N ASN A 98 18.47 -7.43 9.85
CA ASN A 98 17.24 -7.89 10.46
C ASN A 98 17.01 -7.26 11.82
N ILE A 99 18.08 -7.10 12.58
CA ILE A 99 17.96 -6.50 13.90
C ILE A 99 17.50 -5.05 13.78
N GLU A 100 18.06 -4.34 12.84
CA GLU A 100 17.73 -2.93 12.69
C GLU A 100 16.34 -2.70 12.14
N ASN A 101 15.87 -3.60 11.31
CA ASN A 101 14.59 -3.41 10.67
C ASN A 101 13.42 -3.84 11.51
N LYS A 102 13.67 -4.37 12.68
CA LYS A 102 12.60 -4.74 13.57
C LYS A 102 12.13 -3.56 14.39
#